data_a5098fb5f30223f5826c707435530fc0
#
_entry.id   a5098fb5f30223f5826c707435530fc0
#
_cell.length_a   1.000
_cell.length_b   1.000
_cell.length_c   1.000
_cell.angle_alpha   90.00
_cell.angle_beta   90.00
_cell.angle_gamma   90.00
#
_symmetry.space_group_name_H-M   'P 1'
#
loop_
_entity.id
_entity.type
_entity.pdbx_description
1 polymer ?
#
loop_
_entity_poly.entity_id
_entity_poly.type
_entity_poly.pdbx_seq_one_letter_code
_entity_poly.pdbx_strand_id
1 'polypeptide(L)'
;MNRRDSIKTLTFASIGAGLLLEGCYGISREKIKRSLTRYEYGRTPEEKLYDDKLFAQKFFSNDELFTFDKLCNIILPPNEFGSIRDAEVVQLIEFMAKDIPSYKEPLKDGLVWIDSESRKRFDNVFVDCEIAQQKETHIKDTYKV
;
A
#
# COMPACT_ATOMS: atom_id res chain seq x y z
N MET A 1 4.06 -11.05 43.38
CA MET A 1 3.23 -11.07 42.17
C MET A 1 2.58 -12.43 42.05
N ASN A 2 1.25 -12.51 42.17
CA ASN A 2 0.54 -13.79 42.16
C ASN A 2 0.35 -14.30 40.74
N ARG A 3 0.39 -15.65 40.54
CA ARG A 3 0.21 -16.29 39.21
C ARG A 3 -1.06 -15.83 38.47
N ARG A 4 -2.11 -15.48 39.22
CA ARG A 4 -3.37 -14.94 38.65
C ARG A 4 -3.22 -13.55 38.07
N ASP A 5 -2.34 -12.70 38.59
CA ASP A 5 -2.12 -11.34 38.11
C ASP A 5 -1.27 -11.36 36.82
N SER A 6 -0.35 -12.30 36.70
CA SER A 6 0.44 -12.51 35.48
C SER A 6 -0.43 -12.99 34.32
N ILE A 7 -1.44 -13.83 34.56
CA ILE A 7 -2.37 -14.30 33.52
C ILE A 7 -3.28 -13.16 33.05
N LYS A 8 -3.75 -12.31 33.97
CA LYS A 8 -4.56 -11.13 33.60
C LYS A 8 -3.76 -10.13 32.76
N THR A 9 -2.50 -9.90 33.12
CA THR A 9 -1.61 -8.98 32.37
C THR A 9 -1.31 -9.53 30.97
N LEU A 10 -1.13 -10.84 30.81
CA LEU A 10 -0.93 -11.50 29.52
C LEU A 10 -2.18 -11.43 28.62
N THR A 11 -3.40 -11.62 29.19
CA THR A 11 -4.64 -11.52 28.42
C THR A 11 -4.91 -10.09 27.94
N PHE A 12 -4.65 -9.09 28.78
CA PHE A 12 -4.78 -7.67 28.35
C PHE A 12 -3.73 -7.26 27.34
N ALA A 13 -2.51 -7.78 27.44
CA ALA A 13 -1.45 -7.51 26.46
C ALA A 13 -1.77 -8.13 25.08
N SER A 14 -2.35 -9.32 25.04
CA SER A 14 -2.73 -9.97 23.77
C SER A 14 -3.91 -9.30 23.09
N ILE A 15 -4.89 -8.77 23.83
CA ILE A 15 -6.01 -8.00 23.27
C ILE A 15 -5.51 -6.64 22.77
N GLY A 16 -4.61 -5.97 23.52
CA GLY A 16 -4.00 -4.71 23.09
C GLY A 16 -3.15 -4.84 21.84
N ALA A 17 -2.38 -5.92 21.71
CA ALA A 17 -1.57 -6.17 20.51
C ALA A 17 -2.43 -6.48 19.27
N GLY A 18 -3.56 -7.18 19.43
CA GLY A 18 -4.51 -7.42 18.34
C GLY A 18 -5.13 -6.13 17.80
N LEU A 19 -5.54 -5.23 18.68
CA LEU A 19 -6.12 -3.94 18.29
C LEU A 19 -5.10 -2.99 17.60
N LEU A 20 -3.82 -3.07 17.97
CA LEU A 20 -2.78 -2.28 17.33
C LEU A 20 -2.44 -2.80 15.92
N LEU A 21 -2.59 -4.10 15.67
CA LEU A 21 -2.39 -4.68 14.33
C LEU A 21 -3.55 -4.34 13.39
N GLU A 22 -4.79 -4.27 13.86
CA GLU A 22 -5.93 -3.82 13.06
C GLU A 22 -5.84 -2.32 12.72
N GLY A 23 -5.28 -1.49 13.59
CA GLY A 23 -5.05 -0.06 13.33
C GLY A 23 -4.09 0.21 12.16
N CYS A 24 -3.15 -0.68 11.87
CA CYS A 24 -2.23 -0.54 10.75
C CYS A 24 -2.85 -0.90 9.37
N TYR A 25 -3.94 -1.68 9.34
CA TYR A 25 -4.60 -2.10 8.09
C TYR A 25 -5.88 -1.33 7.76
N GLY A 26 -6.29 -0.38 8.60
CA GLY A 26 -7.60 0.27 8.56
C GLY A 26 -7.71 1.52 7.70
N ILE A 27 -7.10 1.60 6.52
CA ILE A 27 -7.49 2.64 5.55
C ILE A 27 -8.65 2.10 4.70
N SER A 28 -9.76 2.85 4.69
CA SER A 28 -10.84 2.61 3.73
C SER A 28 -10.41 3.13 2.35
N ARG A 29 -10.93 2.48 1.28
CA ARG A 29 -10.71 2.89 -0.12
C ARG A 29 -10.94 4.39 -0.36
N GLU A 30 -11.82 5.00 0.42
CA GLU A 30 -12.19 6.41 0.31
C GLU A 30 -11.14 7.39 0.90
N LYS A 31 -10.21 6.89 1.74
CA LYS A 31 -9.29 7.74 2.53
C LYS A 31 -7.85 7.74 2.02
N ILE A 32 -7.57 7.21 0.84
CA ILE A 32 -6.21 7.26 0.30
C ILE A 32 -5.85 8.70 -0.05
N LYS A 33 -4.82 9.22 0.62
CA LYS A 33 -4.22 10.51 0.29
C LYS A 33 -3.63 10.42 -1.12
N ARG A 34 -3.95 11.39 -1.97
CA ARG A 34 -3.47 11.43 -3.37
C ARG A 34 -2.30 12.37 -3.59
N SER A 35 -2.09 13.31 -2.70
CA SER A 35 -1.03 14.30 -2.88
C SER A 35 0.23 13.88 -2.15
N LEU A 36 1.32 13.75 -2.90
CA LEU A 36 2.67 13.60 -2.36
C LEU A 36 3.09 14.88 -1.63
N THR A 37 3.87 14.77 -0.57
CA THR A 37 4.47 15.92 0.10
C THR A 37 5.44 16.61 -0.84
N ARG A 38 5.25 17.91 -1.04
CA ARG A 38 6.08 18.69 -1.96
C ARG A 38 7.32 19.22 -1.25
N TYR A 39 8.46 18.96 -1.86
CA TYR A 39 9.72 19.55 -1.44
C TYR A 39 10.07 20.68 -2.42
N GLU A 40 10.07 21.92 -1.93
CA GLU A 40 10.34 23.10 -2.77
C GLU A 40 11.83 23.42 -2.89
N TYR A 41 12.66 22.82 -2.07
CA TYR A 41 14.09 23.09 -2.04
C TYR A 41 14.77 22.62 -3.34
N GLY A 42 15.56 23.54 -3.94
CA GLY A 42 16.36 23.24 -5.15
C GLY A 42 15.57 23.16 -6.46
N ARG A 43 14.26 23.41 -6.46
CA ARG A 43 13.42 23.41 -7.67
C ARG A 43 13.40 24.77 -8.33
N THR A 44 13.60 24.78 -9.66
CA THR A 44 13.39 25.99 -10.49
C THR A 44 11.90 26.34 -10.62
N PRO A 45 11.53 27.57 -11.01
CA PRO A 45 10.13 27.91 -11.28
C PRO A 45 9.47 27.04 -12.37
N GLU A 46 10.21 26.66 -13.40
CA GLU A 46 9.72 25.80 -14.48
C GLU A 46 9.44 24.39 -13.99
N GLU A 47 10.32 23.81 -13.17
CA GLU A 47 10.10 22.50 -12.54
C GLU A 47 8.91 22.51 -11.61
N LYS A 48 8.72 23.57 -10.82
CA LYS A 48 7.54 23.72 -9.97
C LYS A 48 6.25 23.75 -10.78
N LEU A 49 6.23 24.50 -11.88
CA LEU A 49 5.08 24.55 -12.78
C LEU A 49 4.79 23.20 -13.44
N TYR A 50 5.82 22.44 -13.78
CA TYR A 50 5.68 21.08 -14.31
C TYR A 50 5.11 20.13 -13.28
N ASP A 51 5.67 20.12 -12.07
CA ASP A 51 5.16 19.32 -10.94
C ASP A 51 3.70 19.65 -10.64
N ASP A 52 3.31 20.92 -10.65
CA ASP A 52 1.92 21.34 -10.43
C ASP A 52 0.95 20.74 -11.46
N LYS A 53 1.35 20.66 -12.72
CA LYS A 53 0.57 20.01 -13.76
C LYS A 53 0.42 18.51 -13.49
N LEU A 54 1.49 17.83 -13.05
CA LEU A 54 1.44 16.41 -12.71
C LEU A 54 0.55 16.17 -11.47
N PHE A 55 0.66 17.00 -10.45
CA PHE A 55 -0.17 16.88 -9.26
C PHE A 55 -1.66 17.10 -9.53
N ALA A 56 -2.02 17.96 -10.49
CA ALA A 56 -3.41 18.19 -10.88
C ALA A 56 -4.03 16.99 -11.61
N GLN A 57 -3.23 16.13 -12.22
CA GLN A 57 -3.70 14.94 -12.94
C GLN A 57 -4.00 13.79 -11.98
N LYS A 58 -4.99 12.97 -12.34
CA LYS A 58 -5.27 11.68 -11.70
C LYS A 58 -5.07 10.60 -12.74
N PHE A 59 -4.22 9.63 -12.44
CA PHE A 59 -3.95 8.51 -13.34
C PHE A 59 -4.59 7.21 -12.84
N PHE A 60 -4.39 6.88 -11.57
CA PHE A 60 -5.01 5.71 -10.95
C PHE A 60 -6.36 6.05 -10.30
N SER A 61 -7.28 5.10 -10.30
CA SER A 61 -8.51 5.14 -9.49
C SER A 61 -8.18 4.98 -8.00
N ASN A 62 -9.16 5.23 -7.12
CA ASN A 62 -8.98 4.97 -5.69
C ASN A 62 -8.77 3.49 -5.40
N ASP A 63 -9.45 2.59 -6.12
CA ASP A 63 -9.33 1.15 -5.94
C ASP A 63 -7.94 0.66 -6.36
N GLU A 64 -7.40 1.19 -7.46
CA GLU A 64 -6.05 0.89 -7.90
C GLU A 64 -4.99 1.36 -6.90
N LEU A 65 -5.11 2.58 -6.38
CA LEU A 65 -4.22 3.07 -5.32
C LEU A 65 -4.34 2.24 -4.04
N PHE A 66 -5.54 1.77 -3.71
CA PHE A 66 -5.74 0.89 -2.58
C PHE A 66 -5.10 -0.49 -2.79
N THR A 67 -5.14 -1.01 -4.01
CA THR A 67 -4.43 -2.24 -4.37
C THR A 67 -2.92 -2.07 -4.21
N PHE A 68 -2.35 -0.94 -4.66
CA PHE A 68 -0.95 -0.62 -4.40
C PHE A 68 -0.63 -0.51 -2.90
N ASP A 69 -1.48 0.14 -2.09
CA ASP A 69 -1.29 0.21 -0.64
C ASP A 69 -1.19 -1.20 -0.02
N LYS A 70 -2.10 -2.10 -0.38
CA LYS A 70 -2.07 -3.49 0.08
C LYS A 70 -0.82 -4.23 -0.37
N LEU A 71 -0.49 -4.15 -1.65
CA LEU A 71 0.66 -4.82 -2.23
C LEU A 71 1.97 -4.32 -1.61
N CYS A 72 2.14 -3.00 -1.51
CA CYS A 72 3.35 -2.41 -0.92
C CYS A 72 3.51 -2.77 0.56
N ASN A 73 2.43 -2.85 1.34
CA ASN A 73 2.49 -3.32 2.74
C ASN A 73 2.87 -4.80 2.87
N ILE A 74 2.60 -5.63 1.85
CA ILE A 74 3.06 -7.03 1.82
C ILE A 74 4.55 -7.11 1.52
N ILE A 75 5.02 -6.31 0.56
CA ILE A 75 6.43 -6.29 0.14
C ILE A 75 7.31 -5.66 1.22
N LEU A 76 6.85 -4.57 1.81
CA LEU A 76 7.56 -3.82 2.84
C LEU A 76 6.62 -3.56 4.03
N PRO A 77 6.50 -4.53 4.94
CA PRO A 77 5.66 -4.38 6.13
C PRO A 77 6.20 -3.28 7.06
N PRO A 78 5.32 -2.59 7.81
CA PRO A 78 5.74 -1.56 8.74
C PRO A 78 6.69 -2.13 9.80
N ASN A 79 7.66 -1.31 10.22
CA ASN A 79 8.64 -1.64 11.25
C ASN A 79 8.90 -0.42 12.16
N GLU A 80 9.93 -0.51 13.03
CA GLU A 80 10.31 0.55 13.96
C GLU A 80 10.75 1.87 13.29
N PHE A 81 11.16 1.83 12.02
CA PHE A 81 11.59 3.00 11.24
C PHE A 81 10.44 3.68 10.47
N GLY A 82 9.27 3.04 10.40
CA GLY A 82 8.09 3.59 9.72
C GLY A 82 7.36 2.60 8.82
N SER A 83 6.51 3.15 7.98
CA SER A 83 5.66 2.40 7.04
C SER A 83 5.73 3.00 5.62
N ILE A 84 5.19 2.28 4.64
CA ILE A 84 5.03 2.77 3.26
C ILE A 84 4.18 4.04 3.19
N ARG A 85 3.32 4.26 4.18
CA ARG A 85 2.45 5.44 4.27
C ARG A 85 3.20 6.66 4.77
N ASP A 86 4.10 6.49 5.73
CA ASP A 86 4.97 7.55 6.22
C ASP A 86 5.92 8.02 5.11
N ALA A 87 6.36 7.09 4.26
CA ALA A 87 7.17 7.35 3.07
C ALA A 87 6.36 7.77 1.82
N GLU A 88 5.03 7.87 1.92
CA GLU A 88 4.13 8.25 0.82
C GLU A 88 4.33 7.43 -0.48
N VAL A 89 4.64 6.13 -0.36
CA VAL A 89 5.04 5.26 -1.48
C VAL A 89 3.95 5.19 -2.56
N VAL A 90 2.68 5.08 -2.18
CA VAL A 90 1.55 4.99 -3.14
C VAL A 90 1.42 6.29 -3.94
N GLN A 91 1.60 7.43 -3.30
CA GLN A 91 1.57 8.75 -3.93
C GLN A 91 2.76 8.92 -4.89
N LEU A 92 3.93 8.41 -4.50
CA LEU A 92 5.11 8.40 -5.36
C LEU A 92 4.90 7.53 -6.60
N ILE A 93 4.27 6.34 -6.47
CA ILE A 93 3.93 5.48 -7.61
C ILE A 93 3.02 6.23 -8.59
N GLU A 94 1.98 6.90 -8.10
CA GLU A 94 1.09 7.70 -8.95
C GLU A 94 1.83 8.87 -9.62
N PHE A 95 2.68 9.57 -8.88
CA PHE A 95 3.50 10.65 -9.44
C PHE A 95 4.43 10.14 -10.53
N MET A 96 5.20 9.08 -10.27
CA MET A 96 6.13 8.50 -11.24
C MET A 96 5.43 7.96 -12.49
N ALA A 97 4.24 7.37 -12.37
CA ALA A 97 3.47 6.93 -13.52
C ALA A 97 3.04 8.09 -14.43
N LYS A 98 2.83 9.29 -13.85
CA LYS A 98 2.50 10.51 -14.62
C LYS A 98 3.75 11.14 -15.25
N ASP A 99 4.85 11.18 -14.51
CA ASP A 99 6.11 11.79 -14.92
C ASP A 99 6.85 10.94 -15.97
N ILE A 100 6.79 9.60 -15.82
CA ILE A 100 7.50 8.66 -16.70
C ILE A 100 6.46 7.78 -17.44
N PRO A 101 6.06 8.17 -18.67
CA PRO A 101 4.99 7.50 -19.42
C PRO A 101 5.16 5.99 -19.61
N SER A 102 6.41 5.50 -19.68
CA SER A 102 6.71 4.08 -19.84
C SER A 102 6.30 3.21 -18.65
N TYR A 103 6.01 3.79 -17.49
CA TYR A 103 5.51 3.05 -16.32
C TYR A 103 4.00 2.84 -16.34
N LYS A 104 3.25 3.60 -17.17
CA LYS A 104 1.78 3.56 -17.16
C LYS A 104 1.21 2.18 -17.46
N GLU A 105 1.59 1.61 -18.59
CA GLU A 105 1.08 0.30 -19.02
C GLU A 105 1.53 -0.83 -18.10
N PRO A 106 2.82 -1.01 -17.77
CA PRO A 106 3.24 -2.08 -16.88
C PRO A 106 2.57 -2.05 -15.50
N LEU A 107 2.34 -0.86 -14.93
CA LEU A 107 1.67 -0.73 -13.63
C LEU A 107 0.17 -1.08 -13.73
N LYS A 108 -0.53 -0.66 -14.79
CA LYS A 108 -1.91 -1.03 -15.05
C LYS A 108 -2.06 -2.52 -15.29
N ASP A 109 -1.23 -3.09 -16.15
CA ASP A 109 -1.24 -4.50 -16.48
C ASP A 109 -0.95 -5.37 -15.24
N GLY A 110 -0.03 -4.93 -14.38
CA GLY A 110 0.25 -5.58 -13.11
C GLY A 110 -0.96 -5.63 -12.17
N LEU A 111 -1.74 -4.54 -12.08
CA LEU A 111 -2.97 -4.50 -11.29
C LEU A 111 -4.05 -5.45 -11.85
N VAL A 112 -4.22 -5.44 -13.17
CA VAL A 112 -5.17 -6.37 -13.85
C VAL A 112 -4.76 -7.81 -13.65
N TRP A 113 -3.45 -8.09 -13.77
CA TRP A 113 -2.91 -9.42 -13.58
C TRP A 113 -3.12 -9.94 -12.15
N ILE A 114 -2.81 -9.14 -11.12
CA ILE A 114 -2.92 -9.57 -9.72
C ILE A 114 -4.36 -9.85 -9.33
N ASP A 115 -5.32 -9.06 -9.81
CA ASP A 115 -6.75 -9.30 -9.61
C ASP A 115 -7.24 -10.56 -10.35
N SER A 116 -6.79 -10.76 -11.59
CA SER A 116 -7.12 -11.96 -12.37
C SER A 116 -6.59 -13.22 -11.70
N GLU A 117 -5.36 -13.19 -11.20
CA GLU A 117 -4.75 -14.31 -10.53
C GLU A 117 -5.39 -14.64 -9.19
N SER A 118 -5.76 -13.59 -8.41
CA SER A 118 -6.51 -13.76 -7.16
C SER A 118 -7.88 -14.38 -7.39
N ARG A 119 -8.61 -13.95 -8.42
CA ARG A 119 -9.91 -14.57 -8.78
C ARG A 119 -9.78 -16.02 -9.17
N LYS A 120 -8.75 -16.39 -9.92
CA LYS A 120 -8.51 -17.81 -10.31
C LYS A 120 -8.23 -18.69 -9.10
N ARG A 121 -7.51 -18.19 -8.09
CA ARG A 121 -7.08 -18.99 -6.92
C ARG A 121 -8.11 -18.99 -5.81
N PHE A 122 -8.76 -17.85 -5.56
CA PHE A 122 -9.55 -17.61 -4.35
C PHE A 122 -10.98 -17.12 -4.64
N ASP A 123 -11.36 -17.04 -5.91
CA ASP A 123 -12.67 -16.54 -6.35
C ASP A 123 -12.99 -15.11 -5.86
N ASN A 124 -11.93 -14.32 -5.63
CA ASN A 124 -12.06 -12.97 -5.08
C ASN A 124 -11.02 -12.02 -5.70
N VAL A 125 -11.29 -10.70 -5.70
CA VAL A 125 -10.30 -9.69 -6.08
C VAL A 125 -9.20 -9.61 -5.03
N PHE A 126 -7.99 -9.23 -5.43
CA PHE A 126 -6.82 -9.22 -4.56
C PHE A 126 -7.04 -8.48 -3.24
N VAL A 127 -7.66 -7.31 -3.27
CA VAL A 127 -7.87 -6.47 -2.07
C VAL A 127 -8.84 -7.07 -1.06
N ASP A 128 -9.75 -7.94 -1.51
CA ASP A 128 -10.76 -8.59 -0.68
C ASP A 128 -10.34 -10.01 -0.22
N CYS A 129 -9.17 -10.47 -0.68
CA CYS A 129 -8.55 -11.70 -0.21
C CYS A 129 -7.98 -11.52 1.21
N GLU A 130 -7.91 -12.62 1.97
CA GLU A 130 -7.19 -12.65 3.25
C GLU A 130 -5.68 -12.38 3.04
N ILE A 131 -5.01 -11.85 4.07
CA ILE A 131 -3.57 -11.50 3.98
C ILE A 131 -2.70 -12.70 3.57
N ALA A 132 -3.04 -13.90 4.04
CA ALA A 132 -2.32 -15.12 3.66
C ALA A 132 -2.46 -15.42 2.15
N GLN A 133 -3.66 -15.25 1.60
CA GLN A 133 -3.97 -15.42 0.18
C GLN A 133 -3.30 -14.33 -0.67
N GLN A 134 -3.30 -13.08 -0.21
CA GLN A 134 -2.60 -11.99 -0.87
C GLN A 134 -1.09 -12.25 -0.99
N LYS A 135 -0.47 -12.73 0.10
CA LYS A 135 0.95 -13.14 0.09
C LYS A 135 1.21 -14.29 -0.86
N GLU A 136 0.32 -15.28 -0.91
CA GLU A 136 0.46 -16.43 -1.83
C GLU A 136 0.37 -16.00 -3.29
N THR A 137 -0.54 -15.08 -3.64
CA THR A 137 -0.65 -14.54 -5.00
C THR A 137 0.64 -13.84 -5.42
N HIS A 138 1.26 -13.08 -4.53
CA HIS A 138 2.49 -12.35 -4.83
C HIS A 138 3.72 -13.26 -4.97
N ILE A 139 3.91 -14.23 -4.06
CA ILE A 139 5.17 -14.97 -3.93
C ILE A 139 5.35 -16.04 -5.02
N LYS A 140 4.29 -16.75 -5.42
CA LYS A 140 4.42 -17.93 -6.29
C LYS A 140 4.86 -17.64 -7.72
N ASP A 141 4.62 -16.46 -8.23
CA ASP A 141 4.92 -16.12 -9.62
C ASP A 141 6.15 -15.22 -9.80
N THR A 142 6.62 -14.56 -8.74
CA THR A 142 7.83 -13.72 -8.79
C THR A 142 9.13 -14.56 -8.89
N TYR A 143 9.09 -15.83 -8.53
CA TYR A 143 10.27 -16.71 -8.47
C TYR A 143 10.23 -17.90 -9.47
N LYS A 144 9.30 -17.88 -10.43
CA LYS A 144 9.39 -18.80 -11.60
C LYS A 144 10.26 -18.14 -12.66
N VAL A 145 11.58 -18.23 -12.48
CA VAL A 145 12.58 -18.06 -13.54
C VAL A 145 12.89 -19.40 -14.13
#